data_189de7b7dc08d2565f70a9c572e1cc5f
#
_entry.id   189de7b7dc08d2565f70a9c572e1cc5f
#
_cell.length_a   1.000
_cell.length_b   1.000
_cell.length_c   1.000
_cell.angle_alpha   90.00
_cell.angle_beta   90.00
_cell.angle_gamma   90.00
#
_symmetry.space_group_name_H-M   'P 1'
#
loop_
_entity.id
_entity.type
_entity.pdbx_description
1 polymer ?
#
loop_
_entity_poly.entity_id
_entity_poly.type
_entity_poly.pdbx_seq_one_letter_code
_entity_poly.pdbx_strand_id
1 'polypeptide(L)'
;MSNTPPTSLNTADLAEILFCCGLQESDHPSPEQVRKAIDARIGACDGDSSVCVAVVAQEAGDHPETYITRMRWALSTVSEAYRELTTAA
;
A
#
# COMPACT_ATOMS: atom_id res chain seq x y z
N MET A 1 -9.27 12.60 -19.08
CA MET A 1 -8.98 12.46 -18.74
C MET A 1 -8.52 12.17 -18.02
N SER A 2 -8.39 12.04 -17.61
CA SER A 2 -8.02 11.81 -17.12
C SER A 2 -7.62 11.61 -16.25
N ASN A 3 -7.47 11.62 -15.67
CA ASN A 3 -7.08 11.45 -14.82
C ASN A 3 -6.68 10.74 -14.22
N THR A 4 -6.64 10.95 -13.88
CA THR A 4 -6.26 9.98 -13.34
C THR A 4 -4.88 9.61 -12.82
N PRO A 5 -4.04 10.42 -12.29
CA PRO A 5 -2.73 10.06 -11.78
C PRO A 5 -2.73 8.98 -10.73
N PRO A 6 -3.59 9.05 -9.72
CA PRO A 6 -3.60 7.94 -8.75
C PRO A 6 -4.02 6.64 -9.39
N THR A 7 -4.71 6.70 -10.50
CA THR A 7 -5.15 5.49 -11.18
C THR A 7 -4.01 4.79 -11.87
N SER A 8 -2.85 5.42 -12.00
CA SER A 8 -1.70 4.76 -12.59
C SER A 8 -1.04 3.79 -11.62
N LEU A 9 -1.38 3.87 -10.34
CA LEU A 9 -0.83 2.96 -9.33
C LEU A 9 -1.59 1.65 -9.38
N ASN A 10 -0.85 0.56 -9.48
CA ASN A 10 -1.47 -0.77 -9.46
C ASN A 10 -1.45 -1.34 -8.04
N THR A 11 -2.00 -2.54 -7.89
CA THR A 11 -2.07 -3.18 -6.57
C THR A 11 -0.72 -3.33 -5.92
N ALA A 12 0.30 -3.67 -6.70
CA ALA A 12 1.63 -3.84 -6.16
C ALA A 12 2.19 -2.53 -5.63
N ASP A 13 1.97 -1.43 -6.37
CA ASP A 13 2.43 -0.12 -5.92
C ASP A 13 1.76 0.29 -4.62
N LEU A 14 0.45 0.08 -4.54
CA LEU A 14 -0.31 0.44 -3.34
C LEU A 14 0.12 -0.43 -2.15
N ALA A 15 0.40 -1.69 -2.40
CA ALA A 15 0.86 -2.58 -1.35
C ALA A 15 2.22 -2.14 -0.81
N GLU A 16 3.12 -1.68 -1.66
CA GLU A 16 4.41 -1.17 -1.21
C GLU A 16 4.22 0.06 -0.33
N ILE A 17 3.30 0.92 -0.70
CA ILE A 17 3.02 2.11 0.11
C ILE A 17 2.44 1.70 1.46
N LEU A 18 1.50 0.77 1.46
CA LEU A 18 0.91 0.26 2.71
C LEU A 18 1.98 -0.41 3.57
N PHE A 19 2.90 -1.14 2.95
CA PHE A 19 3.99 -1.80 3.66
C PHE A 19 4.77 -0.79 4.51
N CYS A 20 4.93 0.43 3.98
CA CYS A 20 5.69 1.49 4.66
C CYS A 20 4.86 2.26 5.68
N CYS A 21 3.55 2.03 5.72
CA CYS A 21 2.69 2.70 6.69
C CYS A 21 2.84 2.06 8.06
N GLY A 22 2.37 2.76 9.09
CA GLY A 22 2.44 2.25 10.45
C GLY A 22 1.41 1.18 10.79
N LEU A 23 0.50 0.88 9.86
CA LEU A 23 -0.52 -0.12 10.11
C LEU A 23 0.08 -1.52 10.14
N GLN A 24 -0.48 -2.35 10.99
CA GLN A 24 -0.04 -3.74 11.18
C GLN A 24 -1.20 -4.66 10.90
N GLU A 25 -0.87 -5.90 10.55
CA GLU A 25 -1.89 -6.92 10.37
C GLU A 25 -2.73 -7.08 11.63
N SER A 26 -2.11 -7.00 12.78
CA SER A 26 -2.79 -7.15 14.07
C SER A 26 -3.77 -6.01 14.36
N ASP A 27 -3.66 -4.90 13.66
CA ASP A 27 -4.58 -3.78 13.83
C ASP A 27 -5.92 -4.03 13.18
N HIS A 28 -5.98 -5.00 12.27
CA HIS A 28 -7.20 -5.32 11.51
C HIS A 28 -7.82 -4.07 10.90
N PRO A 29 -7.04 -3.28 10.14
CA PRO A 29 -7.57 -2.01 9.63
C PRO A 29 -8.70 -2.24 8.63
N SER A 30 -9.69 -1.35 8.70
CA SER A 30 -10.80 -1.38 7.76
C SER A 30 -10.32 -0.90 6.39
N PRO A 31 -11.08 -1.21 5.32
CA PRO A 31 -10.74 -0.69 4.00
C PRO A 31 -10.57 0.83 3.98
N GLU A 32 -11.43 1.54 4.70
CA GLU A 32 -11.34 2.99 4.76
C GLU A 32 -10.06 3.45 5.44
N GLN A 33 -9.70 2.79 6.53
CA GLN A 33 -8.46 3.12 7.24
C GLN A 33 -7.24 2.87 6.35
N VAL A 34 -7.27 1.79 5.58
CA VAL A 34 -6.19 1.45 4.66
C VAL A 34 -6.04 2.54 3.60
N ARG A 35 -7.15 2.95 2.99
CA ARG A 35 -7.12 3.98 1.96
C ARG A 35 -6.61 5.31 2.52
N LYS A 36 -7.06 5.67 3.72
CA LYS A 36 -6.60 6.90 4.36
C LYS A 36 -5.11 6.88 4.65
N ALA A 37 -4.62 5.74 5.12
CA ALA A 37 -3.20 5.61 5.44
C ALA A 37 -2.35 5.73 4.18
N ILE A 38 -2.79 5.11 3.09
CA ILE A 38 -2.08 5.17 1.82
C ILE A 38 -2.10 6.59 1.28
N ASP A 39 -3.26 7.24 1.30
CA ASP A 39 -3.38 8.62 0.82
C ASP A 39 -2.48 9.55 1.62
N ALA A 40 -2.45 9.38 2.93
CA ALA A 40 -1.61 10.22 3.78
C ALA A 40 -0.13 10.00 3.45
N ARG A 41 0.26 8.77 3.17
CA ARG A 41 1.65 8.47 2.85
C ARG A 41 2.03 9.07 1.50
N ILE A 42 1.15 8.96 0.52
CA ILE A 42 1.39 9.54 -0.79
C ILE A 42 1.56 11.06 -0.67
N GLY A 43 0.68 11.69 0.12
CA GLY A 43 0.78 13.12 0.34
C GLY A 43 2.07 13.52 1.02
N ALA A 44 2.51 12.74 1.99
CA ALA A 44 3.74 13.02 2.72
C ALA A 44 4.96 12.92 1.82
N CYS A 45 4.90 12.10 0.78
CA CYS A 45 6.01 11.89 -0.15
C CYS A 45 5.86 12.68 -1.44
N ASP A 46 4.89 13.59 -1.51
CA ASP A 46 4.62 14.40 -2.70
C ASP A 46 4.37 13.53 -3.93
N GLY A 47 3.74 12.39 -3.72
CA GLY A 47 3.44 11.47 -4.81
C GLY A 47 4.61 10.61 -5.24
N ASP A 48 5.76 10.76 -4.61
CA ASP A 48 6.97 10.00 -4.96
C ASP A 48 7.03 8.73 -4.11
N SER A 49 6.78 7.59 -4.73
CA SER A 49 6.78 6.31 -4.03
C SER A 49 8.16 5.66 -3.97
N SER A 50 9.18 6.31 -4.52
CA SER A 50 10.52 5.70 -4.58
C SER A 50 11.07 5.42 -3.18
N VAL A 51 10.73 6.25 -2.21
CA VAL A 51 11.17 6.03 -0.83
C VAL A 51 10.60 4.72 -0.29
N CYS A 52 9.32 4.48 -0.54
CA CYS A 52 8.69 3.25 -0.10
C CYS A 52 9.28 2.03 -0.81
N VAL A 53 9.56 2.17 -2.10
CA VAL A 53 10.18 1.08 -2.85
C VAL A 53 11.55 0.74 -2.25
N ALA A 54 12.32 1.76 -1.87
CA ALA A 54 13.63 1.53 -1.28
C ALA A 54 13.52 0.82 0.07
N VAL A 55 12.55 1.22 0.90
CA VAL A 55 12.34 0.59 2.20
C VAL A 55 11.94 -0.87 2.01
N VAL A 56 11.03 -1.14 1.08
CA VAL A 56 10.57 -2.50 0.82
C VAL A 56 11.74 -3.37 0.34
N ALA A 57 12.57 -2.83 -0.54
CA ALA A 57 13.71 -3.57 -1.06
C ALA A 57 14.70 -3.90 0.06
N GLN A 58 14.92 -2.94 0.94
CA GLN A 58 15.83 -3.15 2.07
C GLN A 58 15.30 -4.23 3.01
N GLU A 59 14.01 -4.18 3.31
CA GLU A 59 13.40 -5.18 4.18
C GLU A 59 13.45 -6.57 3.55
N ALA A 60 13.25 -6.65 2.25
CA ALA A 60 13.31 -7.93 1.55
C ALA A 60 14.70 -8.54 1.66
N GLY A 61 15.73 -7.70 1.66
CA GLY A 61 17.10 -8.19 1.81
C GLY A 61 17.48 -8.51 3.25
N ASP A 62 17.05 -7.66 4.20
CA ASP A 62 17.45 -7.79 5.60
C ASP A 62 16.58 -8.79 6.37
N HIS A 63 15.30 -8.84 6.05
CA HIS A 63 14.33 -9.65 6.80
C HIS A 63 13.39 -10.37 5.84
N PRO A 64 13.92 -11.33 5.04
CA PRO A 64 13.11 -11.91 3.95
C PRO A 64 11.85 -12.61 4.43
N GLU A 65 11.88 -13.26 5.58
CA GLU A 65 10.69 -13.96 6.06
C GLU A 65 9.61 -13.00 6.49
N THR A 66 10.00 -11.98 7.24
CA THR A 66 9.06 -10.94 7.69
C THR A 66 8.52 -10.18 6.49
N TYR A 67 9.39 -9.90 5.52
CA TYR A 67 8.98 -9.21 4.31
C TYR A 67 7.88 -9.96 3.57
N ILE A 68 8.07 -11.26 3.37
CA ILE A 68 7.11 -12.06 2.62
C ILE A 68 5.74 -12.04 3.30
N THR A 69 5.73 -12.26 4.61
CA THR A 69 4.49 -12.30 5.37
C THR A 69 3.77 -10.96 5.32
N ARG A 70 4.52 -9.88 5.54
CA ARG A 70 3.93 -8.55 5.56
C ARG A 70 3.46 -8.14 4.16
N MET A 71 4.22 -8.47 3.12
CA MET A 71 3.83 -8.12 1.76
C MET A 71 2.58 -8.89 1.32
N ARG A 72 2.45 -10.15 1.72
CA ARG A 72 1.24 -10.89 1.43
C ARG A 72 0.02 -10.23 2.07
N TRP A 73 0.17 -9.82 3.31
CA TRP A 73 -0.89 -9.10 4.00
C TRP A 73 -1.20 -7.79 3.29
N ALA A 74 -0.16 -7.05 2.90
CA ALA A 74 -0.36 -5.76 2.23
C ALA A 74 -1.09 -5.94 0.90
N LEU A 75 -0.68 -6.92 0.10
CA LEU A 75 -1.33 -7.18 -1.19
C LEU A 75 -2.79 -7.56 -1.01
N SER A 76 -3.07 -8.45 -0.07
CA SER A 76 -4.42 -8.88 0.20
C SER A 76 -5.28 -7.72 0.71
N THR A 77 -4.72 -6.93 1.62
CA THR A 77 -5.43 -5.82 2.23
C THR A 77 -5.75 -4.73 1.22
N VAL A 78 -4.80 -4.41 0.34
CA VAL A 78 -5.00 -3.42 -0.70
C VAL A 78 -6.06 -3.91 -1.69
N SER A 79 -5.98 -5.16 -2.10
CA SER A 79 -6.96 -5.72 -3.01
C SER A 79 -8.37 -5.61 -2.44
N GLU A 80 -8.51 -5.88 -1.15
CA GLU A 80 -9.79 -5.78 -0.48
C GLU A 80 -10.28 -4.34 -0.43
N ALA A 81 -9.39 -3.42 -0.05
CA ALA A 81 -9.76 -2.02 0.15
C ALA A 81 -10.18 -1.35 -1.15
N TYR A 82 -9.49 -1.65 -2.24
CA TYR A 82 -9.76 -0.97 -3.51
C TYR A 82 -10.74 -1.72 -4.39
N ARG A 83 -11.02 -2.96 -4.06
CA ARG A 83 -12.07 -3.72 -4.75
C ARG A 83 -13.44 -3.10 -4.52
N GLU A 84 -13.66 -2.56 -3.33
CA GLU A 84 -14.93 -1.90 -3.03
C GLU A 84 -15.17 -0.71 -3.95
N LEU A 85 -14.11 0.07 -4.20
CA LEU A 85 -14.22 1.22 -5.09
C LEU A 85 -14.53 0.77 -6.52
N THR A 86 -13.87 -0.27 -6.97
CA THR A 86 -14.10 -0.81 -8.31
C THR A 86 -15.50 -1.36 -8.44
N THR A 87 -15.97 -2.06 -7.42
CA THR A 87 -17.30 -2.65 -7.42
C THR A 87 -18.38 -1.58 -7.42
N ALA A 88 -18.14 -0.49 -6.71
CA ALA A 88 -19.10 0.59 -6.63
C ALA A 88 -19.29 1.31 -7.97
N ALA A 89 -18.30 1.24 -8.82
CA ALA A 89 -18.40 1.83 -10.14
C ALA A 89 -19.24 0.97 -11.04
#